data_8bcf059071d466cd8a41781c59ff1e8d
#
_entry.id   8bcf059071d466cd8a41781c59ff1e8d
#
_cell.length_a   1.000
_cell.length_b   1.000
_cell.length_c   1.000
_cell.angle_alpha   90.00
_cell.angle_beta   90.00
_cell.angle_gamma   90.00
#
_symmetry.space_group_name_H-M   'P 1'
#
loop_
_entity.id
_entity.type
_entity.pdbx_description
1 polymer ?
#
loop_
_entity_poly.entity_id
_entity_poly.type
_entity_poly.pdbx_seq_one_letter_code
_entity_poly.pdbx_strand_id
1 'polypeptide(L)'
;MGEENVTNEQLVARIQAGIDVPDNMLRLWQQNQGYIGLIAKNYQAFEDIEDLKQEGYIGLCRAVDEYKPQEGIAFMTYAGYWIRQQMQRYVENCSSVVRVPSHAREKLRKRDKLVDDHRKEYGCKPTNDQLRRYFGDIQSNTIELARSASTGRIQSLDMSVGEDGECTVGDLLPGTADVEGDVLDRKSVV
;
A
#
# COMPACT_ATOMS: atom_id res chain seq x y z
N MET A 1 30.21 -19.70 26.46
CA MET A 1 30.49 -19.96 25.06
C MET A 1 30.28 -18.64 24.36
N GLY A 2 31.36 -17.99 23.90
CA GLY A 2 31.24 -16.69 23.22
C GLY A 2 30.47 -16.88 21.90
N GLU A 3 29.39 -16.15 21.73
CA GLU A 3 28.69 -16.08 20.43
C GLU A 3 29.70 -15.50 19.43
N GLU A 4 30.13 -16.28 18.48
CA GLU A 4 30.88 -15.78 17.34
C GLU A 4 30.02 -14.72 16.67
N ASN A 5 30.53 -13.49 16.60
CA ASN A 5 29.88 -12.37 15.96
C ASN A 5 29.92 -12.57 14.44
N VAL A 6 29.01 -13.40 13.94
CA VAL A 6 28.93 -13.77 12.51
C VAL A 6 28.37 -12.59 11.74
N THR A 7 29.07 -12.14 10.71
CA THR A 7 28.61 -11.00 9.89
C THR A 7 27.39 -11.37 9.03
N ASN A 8 26.65 -10.36 8.60
CA ASN A 8 25.47 -10.56 7.72
C ASN A 8 25.87 -11.31 6.43
N GLU A 9 27.00 -10.97 5.83
CA GLU A 9 27.51 -11.59 4.62
C GLU A 9 27.85 -13.07 4.82
N GLN A 10 28.38 -13.43 5.99
CA GLN A 10 28.69 -14.82 6.34
C GLN A 10 27.39 -15.63 6.56
N LEU A 11 26.38 -15.03 7.20
CA LEU A 11 25.08 -15.67 7.35
C LEU A 11 24.42 -15.91 6.00
N VAL A 12 24.41 -14.90 5.13
CA VAL A 12 23.86 -15.02 3.78
C VAL A 12 24.57 -16.10 2.97
N ALA A 13 25.91 -16.15 3.02
CA ALA A 13 26.67 -17.18 2.32
C ALA A 13 26.32 -18.61 2.81
N ARG A 14 26.13 -18.80 4.12
CA ARG A 14 25.69 -20.07 4.71
C ARG A 14 24.28 -20.46 4.23
N ILE A 15 23.36 -19.50 4.23
CA ILE A 15 21.98 -19.72 3.78
C ILE A 15 21.96 -20.11 2.30
N GLN A 16 22.68 -19.39 1.44
CA GLN A 16 22.77 -19.69 0.01
C GLN A 16 23.44 -21.03 -0.26
N ALA A 17 24.35 -21.48 0.63
CA ALA A 17 24.96 -22.82 0.57
C ALA A 17 24.04 -23.93 1.11
N GLY A 18 22.84 -23.62 1.62
CA GLY A 18 21.91 -24.59 2.19
C GLY A 18 22.30 -25.09 3.58
N ILE A 19 23.20 -24.40 4.31
CA ILE A 19 23.70 -24.78 5.64
C ILE A 19 22.80 -24.16 6.70
N ASP A 20 22.16 -24.98 7.53
CA ASP A 20 21.33 -24.58 8.68
C ASP A 20 20.45 -23.34 8.37
N VAL A 21 19.75 -23.40 7.25
CA VAL A 21 18.99 -22.27 6.67
C VAL A 21 18.05 -21.62 7.70
N PRO A 22 17.21 -22.37 8.45
CA PRO A 22 16.28 -21.76 9.40
C PRO A 22 16.99 -20.97 10.50
N ASP A 23 18.04 -21.55 11.09
CA ASP A 23 18.78 -20.94 12.20
C ASP A 23 19.55 -19.69 11.75
N ASN A 24 20.20 -19.79 10.58
CA ASN A 24 20.93 -18.64 10.03
C ASN A 24 19.98 -17.51 9.58
N MET A 25 18.80 -17.83 9.03
CA MET A 25 17.77 -16.83 8.73
C MET A 25 17.23 -16.15 10.00
N LEU A 26 16.98 -16.92 11.07
CA LEU A 26 16.55 -16.37 12.34
C LEU A 26 17.58 -15.42 12.94
N ARG A 27 18.86 -15.81 12.92
CA ARG A 27 19.98 -14.96 13.39
C ARG A 27 20.10 -13.69 12.53
N LEU A 28 20.02 -13.80 11.22
CA LEU A 28 20.05 -12.67 10.31
C LEU A 28 18.90 -11.68 10.59
N TRP A 29 17.69 -12.21 10.82
CA TRP A 29 16.53 -11.42 11.22
C TRP A 29 16.75 -10.72 12.55
N GLN A 30 17.17 -11.45 13.59
CA GLN A 30 17.39 -10.90 14.93
C GLN A 30 18.42 -9.78 14.95
N GLN A 31 19.54 -9.95 14.23
CA GLN A 31 20.59 -8.93 14.12
C GLN A 31 20.10 -7.65 13.45
N ASN A 32 19.12 -7.74 12.54
CA ASN A 32 18.69 -6.62 11.70
C ASN A 32 17.29 -6.08 12.04
N GLN A 33 16.63 -6.58 13.10
CA GLN A 33 15.30 -6.12 13.54
C GLN A 33 15.23 -4.60 13.75
N GLY A 34 16.28 -4.00 14.33
CA GLY A 34 16.34 -2.56 14.55
C GLY A 34 16.28 -1.76 13.25
N TYR A 35 17.03 -2.19 12.25
CA TYR A 35 17.05 -1.54 10.94
C TYR A 35 15.72 -1.71 10.19
N ILE A 36 15.16 -2.90 10.22
CA ILE A 36 13.85 -3.19 9.63
C ILE A 36 12.74 -2.37 10.32
N GLY A 37 12.78 -2.29 11.66
CA GLY A 37 11.87 -1.47 12.43
C GLY A 37 11.99 0.03 12.13
N LEU A 38 13.22 0.51 11.84
CA LEU A 38 13.44 1.90 11.42
C LEU A 38 12.77 2.19 10.06
N ILE A 39 12.85 1.26 9.11
CA ILE A 39 12.16 1.38 7.82
C ILE A 39 10.65 1.32 8.01
N ALA A 40 10.15 0.39 8.85
CA ALA A 40 8.72 0.20 9.12
C ALA A 40 8.06 1.46 9.70
N LYS A 41 8.76 2.21 10.54
CA LYS A 41 8.28 3.48 11.11
C LYS A 41 7.84 4.50 10.05
N ASN A 42 8.43 4.49 8.86
CA ASN A 42 8.02 5.39 7.79
C ASN A 42 6.62 5.08 7.23
N TYR A 43 6.11 3.88 7.50
CA TYR A 43 4.83 3.39 7.00
C TYR A 43 3.79 3.18 8.11
N GLN A 44 4.14 3.40 9.39
CA GLN A 44 3.26 3.18 10.56
C GLN A 44 1.96 4.00 10.54
N ALA A 45 1.87 5.04 9.71
CA ALA A 45 0.64 5.83 9.54
C ALA A 45 -0.41 5.11 8.69
N PHE A 46 -0.04 4.04 8.00
CA PHE A 46 -0.89 3.32 7.06
C PHE A 46 -1.25 1.92 7.54
N GLU A 47 -0.35 1.26 8.29
CA GLU A 47 -0.48 -0.13 8.70
C GLU A 47 0.18 -0.39 10.05
N ASP A 48 -0.15 -1.52 10.67
CA ASP A 48 0.46 -1.93 11.93
C ASP A 48 1.96 -2.20 11.77
N ILE A 49 2.74 -1.81 12.78
CA ILE A 49 4.20 -1.88 12.73
C ILE A 49 4.70 -3.33 12.74
N GLU A 50 3.97 -4.23 13.40
CA GLU A 50 4.36 -5.64 13.45
C GLU A 50 4.11 -6.34 12.11
N ASP A 51 3.01 -6.02 11.43
CA ASP A 51 2.74 -6.50 10.08
C ASP A 51 3.79 -5.98 9.09
N LEU A 52 4.14 -4.70 9.20
CA LEU A 52 5.22 -4.11 8.40
C LEU A 52 6.57 -4.78 8.64
N LYS A 53 6.89 -5.17 9.88
CA LYS A 53 8.12 -5.92 10.16
C LYS A 53 8.10 -7.31 9.55
N GLN A 54 6.95 -8.01 9.57
CA GLN A 54 6.80 -9.31 8.93
C GLN A 54 6.99 -9.20 7.41
N GLU A 55 6.42 -8.19 6.79
CA GLU A 55 6.67 -7.89 5.37
C GLU A 55 8.13 -7.53 5.11
N GLY A 56 8.77 -6.85 6.04
CA GLY A 56 10.21 -6.59 6.02
C GLY A 56 11.04 -7.87 6.04
N TYR A 57 10.61 -8.89 6.80
CA TYR A 57 11.23 -10.21 6.79
C TYR A 57 11.11 -10.90 5.42
N ILE A 58 9.94 -10.82 4.77
CA ILE A 58 9.75 -11.35 3.41
C ILE A 58 10.69 -10.64 2.42
N GLY A 59 10.85 -9.31 2.56
CA GLY A 59 11.82 -8.55 1.78
C GLY A 59 13.27 -8.98 2.03
N LEU A 60 13.60 -9.28 3.28
CA LEU A 60 14.93 -9.80 3.66
C LEU A 60 15.21 -11.17 3.02
N CYS A 61 14.24 -12.09 3.03
CA CYS A 61 14.36 -13.39 2.38
C CYS A 61 14.69 -13.23 0.88
N ARG A 62 13.94 -12.39 0.18
CA ARG A 62 14.21 -12.11 -1.24
C ARG A 62 15.60 -11.51 -1.48
N ALA A 63 16.04 -10.64 -0.57
CA ALA A 63 17.37 -10.06 -0.67
C ALA A 63 18.46 -11.13 -0.51
N VAL A 64 18.26 -12.12 0.37
CA VAL A 64 19.20 -13.24 0.56
C VAL A 64 19.32 -14.08 -0.71
N ASP A 65 18.19 -14.38 -1.37
CA ASP A 65 18.17 -15.21 -2.58
C ASP A 65 18.91 -14.53 -3.76
N GLU A 66 18.77 -13.23 -3.89
CA GLU A 66 19.27 -12.46 -5.04
C GLU A 66 20.66 -11.80 -4.79
N TYR A 67 21.16 -11.83 -3.57
CA TYR A 67 22.41 -11.15 -3.22
C TYR A 67 23.64 -11.81 -3.82
N LYS A 68 24.51 -10.98 -4.44
CA LYS A 68 25.78 -11.40 -5.02
C LYS A 68 26.94 -10.68 -4.32
N PRO A 69 27.71 -11.39 -3.46
CA PRO A 69 28.78 -10.74 -2.69
C PRO A 69 29.93 -10.17 -3.54
N GLN A 70 30.03 -10.61 -4.80
CA GLN A 70 31.08 -10.17 -5.73
C GLN A 70 30.97 -8.69 -6.17
N GLU A 71 29.83 -8.05 -5.94
CA GLU A 71 29.58 -6.65 -6.33
C GLU A 71 30.15 -5.64 -5.33
N GLY A 72 30.74 -6.10 -4.22
CA GLY A 72 31.39 -5.22 -3.22
C GLY A 72 30.44 -4.33 -2.42
N ILE A 73 29.14 -4.57 -2.50
CA ILE A 73 28.11 -3.83 -1.78
C ILE A 73 27.76 -4.59 -0.49
N ALA A 74 27.74 -3.90 0.67
CA ALA A 74 27.31 -4.50 1.93
C ALA A 74 25.88 -5.05 1.83
N PHE A 75 25.65 -6.25 2.39
CA PHE A 75 24.37 -6.94 2.29
C PHE A 75 23.18 -6.05 2.74
N MET A 76 23.30 -5.35 3.87
CA MET A 76 22.21 -4.53 4.39
C MET A 76 21.87 -3.30 3.52
N THR A 77 22.85 -2.78 2.78
CA THR A 77 22.59 -1.71 1.79
C THR A 77 21.71 -2.23 0.66
N TYR A 78 22.02 -3.43 0.16
CA TYR A 78 21.23 -4.11 -0.85
C TYR A 78 19.86 -4.54 -0.33
N ALA A 79 19.80 -5.19 0.83
CA ALA A 79 18.58 -5.67 1.46
C ALA A 79 17.59 -4.52 1.78
N GLY A 80 18.11 -3.35 2.16
CA GLY A 80 17.29 -2.17 2.45
C GLY A 80 16.40 -1.73 1.29
N TYR A 81 16.80 -2.00 0.05
CA TYR A 81 15.95 -1.77 -1.13
C TYR A 81 14.78 -2.74 -1.17
N TRP A 82 15.03 -4.05 -1.01
CA TRP A 82 14.01 -5.09 -1.05
C TRP A 82 13.02 -4.97 0.11
N ILE A 83 13.52 -4.69 1.31
CA ILE A 83 12.70 -4.47 2.51
C ILE A 83 11.75 -3.30 2.27
N ARG A 84 12.25 -2.16 1.78
CA ARG A 84 11.43 -0.98 1.49
C ARG A 84 10.40 -1.25 0.42
N GLN A 85 10.80 -1.91 -0.67
CA GLN A 85 9.92 -2.26 -1.77
C GLN A 85 8.78 -3.18 -1.31
N GLN A 86 9.09 -4.18 -0.47
CA GLN A 86 8.09 -5.13 0.02
C GLN A 86 7.07 -4.42 0.94
N MET A 87 7.54 -3.62 1.91
CA MET A 87 6.66 -2.85 2.79
C MET A 87 5.77 -1.88 1.99
N GLN A 88 6.35 -1.16 1.03
CA GLN A 88 5.59 -0.26 0.18
C GLN A 88 4.51 -1.00 -0.61
N ARG A 89 4.84 -2.16 -1.17
CA ARG A 89 3.90 -2.99 -1.93
C ARG A 89 2.77 -3.52 -1.04
N TYR A 90 3.08 -3.90 0.19
CA TYR A 90 2.09 -4.30 1.18
C TYR A 90 1.12 -3.16 1.49
N VAL A 91 1.63 -1.99 1.86
CA VAL A 91 0.81 -0.78 2.08
C VAL A 91 -0.04 -0.45 0.87
N GLU A 92 0.50 -0.51 -0.34
CA GLU A 92 -0.26 -0.25 -1.56
C GLU A 92 -1.42 -1.24 -1.81
N ASN A 93 -1.29 -2.46 -1.34
CA ASN A 93 -2.31 -3.50 -1.53
C ASN A 93 -3.32 -3.58 -0.40
N CYS A 94 -2.94 -3.30 0.84
CA CYS A 94 -3.72 -3.60 2.04
C CYS A 94 -4.26 -2.36 2.76
N SER A 95 -3.62 -1.18 2.62
CA SER A 95 -3.99 0.04 3.37
C SER A 95 -5.34 0.66 3.01
N SER A 96 -6.03 0.18 2.00
CA SER A 96 -7.36 0.70 1.64
C SER A 96 -8.36 -0.42 1.40
N VAL A 97 -9.58 -0.26 1.91
CA VAL A 97 -10.70 -1.22 1.71
C VAL A 97 -10.98 -1.43 0.22
N VAL A 98 -10.90 -0.36 -0.58
CA VAL A 98 -10.99 -0.46 -2.04
C VAL A 98 -9.59 -0.45 -2.62
N ARG A 99 -9.19 -1.59 -3.18
CA ARG A 99 -7.88 -1.72 -3.81
C ARG A 99 -7.77 -0.85 -5.07
N VAL A 100 -6.80 0.06 -5.06
CA VAL A 100 -6.47 0.90 -6.22
C VAL A 100 -5.24 0.30 -6.91
N PRO A 101 -5.30 0.03 -8.23
CA PRO A 101 -4.17 -0.49 -8.99
C PRO A 101 -2.95 0.44 -8.92
N SER A 102 -1.73 -0.13 -8.92
CA SER A 102 -0.48 0.62 -8.78
C SER A 102 -0.30 1.71 -9.83
N HIS A 103 -0.67 1.44 -11.10
CA HIS A 103 -0.60 2.42 -12.18
C HIS A 103 -1.54 3.63 -11.96
N ALA A 104 -2.71 3.41 -11.34
CA ALA A 104 -3.63 4.49 -11.00
C ALA A 104 -3.09 5.33 -9.82
N ARG A 105 -2.48 4.69 -8.82
CA ARG A 105 -1.80 5.39 -7.71
C ARG A 105 -0.61 6.22 -8.19
N GLU A 106 0.17 5.71 -9.13
CA GLU A 106 1.28 6.47 -9.72
C GLU A 106 0.79 7.73 -10.45
N LYS A 107 -0.30 7.62 -11.19
CA LYS A 107 -0.94 8.77 -11.85
C LYS A 107 -1.48 9.78 -10.85
N LEU A 108 -2.10 9.32 -9.76
CA LEU A 108 -2.55 10.19 -8.67
C LEU A 108 -1.37 10.95 -8.05
N ARG A 109 -0.27 10.28 -7.71
CA ARG A 109 0.93 10.93 -7.17
C ARG A 109 1.50 11.99 -8.14
N LYS A 110 1.56 11.67 -9.44
CA LYS A 110 2.01 12.65 -10.47
C LYS A 110 1.08 13.85 -10.55
N ARG A 111 -0.23 13.62 -10.47
CA ARG A 111 -1.24 14.69 -10.45
C ARG A 111 -1.10 15.57 -9.22
N ASP A 112 -1.02 14.96 -8.03
CA ASP A 112 -0.93 15.71 -6.77
C ASP A 112 0.35 16.54 -6.73
N LYS A 113 1.47 15.99 -7.18
CA LYS A 113 2.72 16.74 -7.33
C LYS A 113 2.56 17.93 -8.28
N LEU A 114 1.93 17.75 -9.42
CA LEU A 114 1.65 18.83 -10.39
C LEU A 114 0.75 19.92 -9.78
N VAL A 115 -0.27 19.53 -9.02
CA VAL A 115 -1.16 20.46 -8.33
C VAL A 115 -0.39 21.27 -7.27
N ASP A 116 0.48 20.60 -6.51
CA ASP A 116 1.29 21.24 -5.47
C ASP A 116 2.34 22.19 -6.09
N ASP A 117 3.01 21.79 -7.17
CA ASP A 117 3.99 22.61 -7.86
C ASP A 117 3.31 23.85 -8.50
N HIS A 118 2.16 23.66 -9.15
CA HIS A 118 1.38 24.77 -9.71
C HIS A 118 0.90 25.73 -8.61
N ARG A 119 0.49 25.19 -7.46
CA ARG A 119 0.07 26.01 -6.32
C ARG A 119 1.21 26.84 -5.73
N LYS A 120 2.43 26.28 -5.71
CA LYS A 120 3.63 26.99 -5.25
C LYS A 120 4.02 28.11 -6.22
N GLU A 121 3.88 27.87 -7.52
CA GLU A 121 4.29 28.82 -8.56
C GLU A 121 3.25 29.92 -8.80
N TYR A 122 1.97 29.57 -8.86
CA TYR A 122 0.88 30.50 -9.23
C TYR A 122 -0.06 30.88 -8.08
N GLY A 123 0.11 30.30 -6.89
CA GLY A 123 -0.74 30.55 -5.72
C GLY A 123 -2.16 29.96 -5.81
N CYS A 124 -2.51 29.32 -6.93
CA CYS A 124 -3.84 28.72 -7.17
C CYS A 124 -3.74 27.28 -7.65
N LYS A 125 -4.85 26.54 -7.58
CA LYS A 125 -4.92 25.18 -8.13
C LYS A 125 -5.06 25.25 -9.66
N PRO A 126 -4.45 24.30 -10.42
CA PRO A 126 -4.63 24.22 -11.86
C PRO A 126 -6.10 23.93 -12.21
N THR A 127 -6.57 24.47 -13.32
CA THR A 127 -7.88 24.16 -13.85
C THR A 127 -7.94 22.73 -14.43
N ASN A 128 -9.16 22.18 -14.56
CA ASN A 128 -9.34 20.86 -15.16
C ASN A 128 -8.79 20.78 -16.60
N ASP A 129 -8.88 21.86 -17.37
CA ASP A 129 -8.34 21.90 -18.73
C ASP A 129 -6.81 21.91 -18.75
N GLN A 130 -6.17 22.55 -17.79
CA GLN A 130 -4.72 22.47 -17.62
C GLN A 130 -4.28 21.06 -17.23
N LEU A 131 -4.99 20.40 -16.32
CA LEU A 131 -4.72 19.02 -15.95
C LEU A 131 -4.91 18.05 -17.13
N ARG A 132 -5.95 18.25 -17.96
CA ARG A 132 -6.18 17.45 -19.17
C ARG A 132 -5.06 17.57 -20.17
N ARG A 133 -4.46 18.75 -20.33
CA ARG A 133 -3.30 18.95 -21.23
C ARG A 133 -2.07 18.15 -20.80
N TYR A 134 -1.86 17.96 -19.48
CA TYR A 134 -0.73 17.18 -18.96
C TYR A 134 -0.97 15.67 -19.00
N PHE A 135 -2.20 15.22 -18.75
CA PHE A 135 -2.52 13.78 -18.59
C PHE A 135 -3.26 13.16 -19.77
N GLY A 136 -3.69 13.98 -20.76
CA GLY A 136 -4.52 13.51 -21.87
C GLY A 136 -5.96 13.19 -21.45
N ASP A 137 -6.83 13.06 -22.43
CA ASP A 137 -8.28 12.95 -22.24
C ASP A 137 -8.76 11.59 -21.68
N ILE A 138 -7.88 10.59 -21.66
CA ILE A 138 -8.30 9.17 -21.54
C ILE A 138 -8.64 8.75 -20.10
N GLN A 139 -8.39 9.57 -19.07
CA GLN A 139 -8.44 8.99 -17.74
C GLN A 139 -8.92 9.91 -16.60
N SER A 140 -9.64 10.96 -16.90
CA SER A 140 -10.28 11.76 -15.85
C SER A 140 -11.16 10.87 -14.93
N ASN A 141 -11.97 9.99 -15.50
CA ASN A 141 -12.85 9.09 -14.74
C ASN A 141 -12.07 8.07 -13.90
N THR A 142 -11.02 7.46 -14.45
CA THR A 142 -10.21 6.47 -13.70
C THR A 142 -9.40 7.14 -12.59
N ILE A 143 -8.89 8.34 -12.83
CA ILE A 143 -8.16 9.12 -11.81
C ILE A 143 -9.13 9.63 -10.75
N GLU A 144 -10.32 10.07 -11.14
CA GLU A 144 -11.37 10.54 -10.22
C GLU A 144 -11.89 9.41 -9.35
N LEU A 145 -12.15 8.24 -9.94
CA LEU A 145 -12.55 7.03 -9.22
C LEU A 145 -11.45 6.55 -8.26
N ALA A 146 -10.20 6.50 -8.72
CA ALA A 146 -9.07 6.15 -7.88
C ALA A 146 -8.84 7.16 -6.74
N ARG A 147 -9.08 8.44 -6.98
CA ARG A 147 -9.04 9.49 -5.96
C ARG A 147 -10.17 9.30 -4.95
N SER A 148 -11.39 9.06 -5.39
CA SER A 148 -12.54 8.81 -4.50
C SER A 148 -12.28 7.59 -3.62
N ALA A 149 -11.70 6.52 -4.19
CA ALA A 149 -11.34 5.31 -3.46
C ALA A 149 -10.19 5.54 -2.46
N SER A 150 -9.24 6.43 -2.74
CA SER A 150 -8.08 6.67 -1.87
C SER A 150 -8.29 7.78 -0.83
N THR A 151 -9.15 8.78 -1.11
CA THR A 151 -9.44 9.93 -0.24
C THR A 151 -10.81 9.84 0.42
N GLY A 152 -11.71 9.01 -0.10
CA GLY A 152 -13.04 8.81 0.47
C GLY A 152 -12.92 8.18 1.87
N ARG A 153 -13.45 8.84 2.89
CA ARG A 153 -13.70 8.18 4.17
C ARG A 153 -14.75 7.09 3.93
N ILE A 154 -14.31 5.85 3.88
CA ILE A 154 -15.21 4.70 3.87
C ILE A 154 -15.77 4.62 5.27
N GLN A 155 -17.09 4.77 5.40
CA GLN A 155 -17.80 4.60 6.66
C GLN A 155 -18.44 3.22 6.70
N SER A 156 -18.51 2.63 7.89
CA SER A 156 -19.26 1.39 8.07
C SER A 156 -20.75 1.66 7.88
N LEU A 157 -21.43 0.78 7.16
CA LEU A 157 -22.89 0.82 7.06
C LEU A 157 -23.57 0.47 8.39
N ASP A 158 -22.87 -0.25 9.27
CA ASP A 158 -23.36 -0.62 10.61
C ASP A 158 -23.14 0.50 11.64
N MET A 159 -22.61 1.65 11.23
CA MET A 159 -22.43 2.78 12.12
C MET A 159 -23.78 3.33 12.55
N SER A 160 -24.01 3.38 13.87
CA SER A 160 -25.25 3.91 14.43
C SER A 160 -25.42 5.40 14.14
N VAL A 161 -26.64 5.79 13.77
CA VAL A 161 -27.03 7.19 13.48
C VAL A 161 -28.14 7.58 14.44
N GLY A 162 -27.96 8.72 15.11
CA GLY A 162 -28.92 9.22 16.09
C GLY A 162 -28.48 8.97 17.54
N GLU A 163 -29.13 9.66 18.48
CA GLU A 163 -28.82 9.53 19.92
C GLU A 163 -29.28 8.20 20.50
N ASP A 164 -30.29 7.57 19.92
CA ASP A 164 -30.89 6.31 20.42
C ASP A 164 -30.20 5.05 19.87
N GLY A 165 -29.32 5.19 18.86
CA GLY A 165 -28.53 4.07 18.31
C GLY A 165 -29.33 2.98 17.59
N GLU A 166 -30.63 3.17 17.36
CA GLU A 166 -31.54 2.17 16.75
C GLU A 166 -31.42 2.11 15.21
N CYS A 167 -30.94 3.19 14.57
CA CYS A 167 -30.75 3.26 13.11
C CYS A 167 -29.27 3.17 12.74
N THR A 168 -28.98 2.48 11.64
CA THR A 168 -27.64 2.43 11.04
C THR A 168 -27.56 3.29 9.79
N VAL A 169 -26.33 3.63 9.34
CA VAL A 169 -26.12 4.33 8.06
C VAL A 169 -26.71 3.51 6.89
N GLY A 170 -26.67 2.16 6.99
CA GLY A 170 -27.23 1.26 6.00
C GLY A 170 -28.73 1.39 5.85
N ASP A 171 -29.45 1.64 6.94
CA ASP A 171 -30.92 1.79 6.93
C ASP A 171 -31.38 3.09 6.24
N LEU A 172 -30.49 4.09 6.17
CA LEU A 172 -30.77 5.39 5.51
C LEU A 172 -30.55 5.35 3.99
N LEU A 173 -29.94 4.29 3.46
CA LEU A 173 -29.68 4.20 2.03
C LEU A 173 -30.93 3.74 1.28
N PRO A 174 -31.40 4.50 0.26
CA PRO A 174 -32.51 4.08 -0.55
C PRO A 174 -32.18 2.78 -1.31
N GLY A 175 -33.11 1.83 -1.27
CA GLY A 175 -32.99 0.61 -2.08
C GLY A 175 -32.99 0.92 -3.58
N THR A 176 -32.25 0.16 -4.36
CA THR A 176 -32.23 0.27 -5.83
C THR A 176 -33.40 -0.41 -6.52
N ALA A 177 -34.28 -1.08 -5.76
CA ALA A 177 -35.44 -1.75 -6.31
C ALA A 177 -36.49 -0.72 -6.71
N ASP A 178 -36.66 -0.50 -7.99
CA ASP A 178 -37.78 0.26 -8.56
C ASP A 178 -39.00 -0.65 -8.67
N VAL A 179 -39.70 -0.81 -7.53
CA VAL A 179 -40.87 -1.69 -7.44
C VAL A 179 -42.00 -1.19 -8.36
N GLU A 180 -42.08 0.13 -8.59
CA GLU A 180 -43.11 0.71 -9.49
C GLU A 180 -42.80 0.38 -10.95
N GLY A 181 -41.53 0.51 -11.39
CA GLY A 181 -41.09 0.15 -12.73
C GLY A 181 -41.29 -1.33 -13.03
N ASP A 182 -40.88 -2.21 -12.10
CA ASP A 182 -41.06 -3.68 -12.24
C ASP A 182 -42.51 -4.11 -12.32
N VAL A 183 -43.44 -3.42 -11.67
CA VAL A 183 -44.88 -3.73 -11.73
C VAL A 183 -45.50 -3.20 -13.02
N LEU A 184 -45.02 -2.07 -13.54
CA LEU A 184 -45.53 -1.50 -14.79
C LEU A 184 -45.05 -2.30 -16.00
N ASP A 185 -43.82 -2.77 -16.00
CA ASP A 185 -43.26 -3.62 -17.06
C ASP A 185 -43.98 -4.98 -17.16
N ARG A 186 -44.40 -5.55 -16.02
CA ARG A 186 -45.21 -6.79 -16.02
C ARG A 186 -46.60 -6.60 -16.58
N LYS A 187 -47.20 -5.40 -16.53
CA LYS A 187 -48.51 -5.09 -17.07
C LYS A 187 -48.52 -4.82 -18.58
N SER A 188 -47.35 -4.52 -19.17
CA SER A 188 -47.25 -4.25 -20.61
C SER A 188 -47.03 -5.51 -21.47
N VAL A 189 -47.02 -6.72 -20.87
CA VAL A 189 -46.78 -8.01 -21.55
C VAL A 189 -48.08 -8.87 -21.61
N VAL A 190 -49.26 -8.27 -21.52
CA VAL A 190 -50.54 -8.96 -21.74
C VAL A 190 -51.25 -8.37 -22.92
#